data_5bc303456db26e7930ff90a55c397fa5
#
_entry.id   5bc303456db26e7930ff90a55c397fa5
#
_cell.length_a   1.000
_cell.length_b   1.000
_cell.length_c   1.000
_cell.angle_alpha   90.00
_cell.angle_beta   90.00
_cell.angle_gamma   90.00
#
_symmetry.space_group_name_H-M   'P 1'
#
loop_
_entity.id
_entity.type
_entity.pdbx_description
1 polymer ?
#
loop_
_entity_poly.entity_id
_entity_poly.type
_entity_poly.pdbx_seq_one_letter_code
_entity_poly.pdbx_strand_id
1 'polypeptide(L)'
;EMIRRQIPYKIFGGLKFFNRKEVKDALSYLRLVCNQEDLAFERIINTPARGIGKKTLENIQLVALNHQISLYDALTLHSDEIRLSNKSKKEVRILVEAIEKARRSTLPLHEMFENLMIDVGYIEMLKNDLEDNRIDNIHELQRSIYDFQVSHEDAPTLENYLQDISLYTDNDAI
;
A
#
# COMPACT_ATOMS: atom_id res chain seq x y z
N GLU A 1 -14.73 -7.69 -25.28
CA GLU A 1 -15.56 -7.51 -24.33
C GLU A 1 -15.34 -8.15 -23.07
N MET A 2 -15.95 -9.27 -22.83
CA MET A 2 -15.77 -9.93 -21.61
C MET A 2 -14.35 -10.21 -21.29
N ILE A 3 -13.60 -10.51 -22.30
CA ILE A 3 -12.20 -10.84 -22.13
C ILE A 3 -11.41 -9.75 -21.48
N ARG A 4 -11.74 -8.53 -21.77
CA ARG A 4 -11.00 -7.42 -21.23
C ARG A 4 -11.18 -7.25 -19.75
N ARG A 5 -12.24 -7.83 -19.18
CA ARG A 5 -12.47 -7.71 -17.78
C ARG A 5 -11.69 -8.69 -16.98
N GLN A 6 -11.15 -9.69 -17.64
CA GLN A 6 -10.35 -10.68 -16.95
C GLN A 6 -8.94 -10.19 -16.78
N ILE A 7 -8.37 -10.47 -15.64
CA ILE A 7 -6.96 -10.18 -15.42
C ILE A 7 -6.17 -11.16 -16.27
N PRO A 8 -5.33 -10.71 -17.19
CA PRO A 8 -4.64 -11.60 -18.12
C PRO A 8 -3.56 -12.45 -17.47
N TYR A 9 -3.28 -12.25 -16.19
CA TYR A 9 -2.33 -13.06 -15.46
C TYR A 9 -3.07 -13.84 -14.39
N LYS A 10 -2.50 -14.98 -14.01
CA LYS A 10 -3.16 -15.88 -13.10
C LYS A 10 -3.01 -15.39 -11.66
N ILE A 11 -4.14 -15.29 -10.96
CA ILE A 11 -4.14 -14.94 -9.55
C ILE A 11 -4.62 -16.15 -8.77
N PHE A 12 -3.78 -16.65 -7.90
CA PHE A 12 -4.10 -17.81 -7.11
C PHE A 12 -5.17 -17.48 -6.07
N GLY A 13 -6.27 -18.23 -6.06
CA GLY A 13 -7.34 -18.02 -5.09
C GLY A 13 -8.38 -16.99 -5.47
N GLY A 14 -8.23 -16.30 -6.59
CA GLY A 14 -9.21 -15.34 -7.07
C GLY A 14 -9.55 -14.27 -6.06
N LEU A 15 -10.85 -14.01 -5.86
CA LEU A 15 -11.32 -12.97 -4.95
C LEU A 15 -10.88 -13.22 -3.51
N LYS A 16 -10.83 -14.49 -3.10
CA LYS A 16 -10.42 -14.78 -1.74
C LYS A 16 -9.01 -14.30 -1.46
N PHE A 17 -8.15 -14.36 -2.48
CA PHE A 17 -6.78 -13.88 -2.33
C PHE A 17 -6.77 -12.41 -1.96
N PHE A 18 -7.59 -11.61 -2.66
CA PHE A 18 -7.61 -10.17 -2.43
C PHE A 18 -8.31 -9.78 -1.12
N ASN A 19 -9.01 -10.71 -0.49
CA ASN A 19 -9.64 -10.45 0.80
C ASN A 19 -8.72 -10.74 1.98
N ARG A 20 -7.56 -11.31 1.73
CA ARG A 20 -6.62 -11.60 2.82
C ARG A 20 -6.06 -10.31 3.37
N LYS A 21 -5.89 -10.28 4.69
CA LYS A 21 -5.45 -9.09 5.39
C LYS A 21 -4.14 -8.55 4.85
N GLU A 22 -3.14 -9.42 4.69
CA GLU A 22 -1.82 -8.99 4.23
C GLU A 22 -1.84 -8.48 2.79
N VAL A 23 -2.72 -9.03 1.96
CA VAL A 23 -2.85 -8.55 0.59
C VAL A 23 -3.51 -7.18 0.57
N LYS A 24 -4.53 -6.99 1.39
CA LYS A 24 -5.19 -5.67 1.50
C LYS A 24 -4.22 -4.63 2.03
N ASP A 25 -3.40 -5.00 3.01
CA ASP A 25 -2.39 -4.09 3.54
C ASP A 25 -1.39 -3.69 2.46
N ALA A 26 -0.88 -4.67 1.72
CA ALA A 26 0.10 -4.39 0.67
C ALA A 26 -0.48 -3.51 -0.42
N LEU A 27 -1.72 -3.79 -0.85
CA LEU A 27 -2.38 -2.96 -1.85
C LEU A 27 -2.62 -1.55 -1.33
N SER A 28 -2.90 -1.40 -0.02
CA SER A 28 -3.07 -0.07 0.56
C SER A 28 -1.78 0.72 0.52
N TYR A 29 -0.63 0.08 0.77
CA TYR A 29 0.65 0.75 0.61
C TYR A 29 0.83 1.22 -0.83
N LEU A 30 0.48 0.38 -1.81
CA LEU A 30 0.60 0.77 -3.21
C LEU A 30 -0.34 1.93 -3.56
N ARG A 31 -1.56 1.92 -3.01
CA ARG A 31 -2.49 3.03 -3.24
C ARG A 31 -1.98 4.32 -2.62
N LEU A 32 -1.32 4.21 -1.47
CA LEU A 32 -0.73 5.38 -0.84
C LEU A 32 0.38 5.97 -1.72
N VAL A 33 1.21 5.11 -2.29
CA VAL A 33 2.26 5.55 -3.22
C VAL A 33 1.64 6.21 -4.45
N CYS A 34 0.58 5.63 -4.97
CA CYS A 34 -0.01 6.06 -6.24
C CYS A 34 -0.75 7.38 -6.13
N ASN A 35 -1.65 7.50 -5.16
CA ASN A 35 -2.51 8.69 -5.08
C ASN A 35 -2.86 9.14 -3.66
N GLN A 36 -2.14 8.65 -2.66
CA GLN A 36 -2.29 9.09 -1.28
C GLN A 36 -3.72 8.94 -0.74
N GLU A 37 -4.40 7.84 -1.07
CA GLU A 37 -5.75 7.60 -0.61
C GLU A 37 -5.85 7.59 0.91
N ASP A 38 -6.83 8.34 1.44
CA ASP A 38 -6.99 8.44 2.89
C ASP A 38 -7.36 7.12 3.54
N LEU A 39 -8.21 6.33 2.91
CA LEU A 39 -8.57 5.02 3.45
C LEU A 39 -7.36 4.10 3.51
N ALA A 40 -6.50 4.17 2.49
CA ALA A 40 -5.27 3.39 2.48
C ALA A 40 -4.35 3.85 3.61
N PHE A 41 -4.23 5.17 3.79
CA PHE A 41 -3.42 5.73 4.86
C PHE A 41 -3.90 5.22 6.22
N GLU A 42 -5.20 5.31 6.48
CA GLU A 42 -5.74 4.89 7.77
C GLU A 42 -5.48 3.42 8.03
N ARG A 43 -5.53 2.62 6.99
CA ARG A 43 -5.31 1.19 7.16
C ARG A 43 -3.88 0.84 7.55
N ILE A 44 -2.89 1.53 6.96
CA ILE A 44 -1.49 1.09 7.13
C ILE A 44 -0.67 1.95 8.08
N ILE A 45 -1.19 3.09 8.50
CA ILE A 45 -0.34 4.03 9.26
C ILE A 45 0.23 3.41 10.53
N ASN A 46 -0.48 2.48 11.14
CA ASN A 46 0.00 1.80 12.34
C ASN A 46 0.17 0.28 12.12
N THR A 47 0.41 -0.12 10.89
CA THR A 47 0.64 -1.53 10.52
C THR A 47 1.82 -1.60 9.57
N PRO A 48 3.04 -1.84 10.03
CA PRO A 48 3.46 -2.13 11.41
C PRO A 48 3.20 -0.97 12.38
N ALA A 49 3.19 -1.30 13.66
CA ALA A 49 2.92 -0.30 14.70
C ALA A 49 3.96 0.81 14.65
N ARG A 50 3.48 2.05 14.65
CA ARG A 50 4.33 3.24 14.60
C ARG A 50 3.99 4.22 15.71
N GLY A 51 3.20 3.78 16.68
CA GLY A 51 2.81 4.66 17.76
C GLY A 51 1.74 5.67 17.38
N ILE A 52 1.01 5.42 16.30
CA ILE A 52 -0.06 6.31 15.83
C ILE A 52 -1.38 5.74 16.33
N GLY A 53 -1.74 6.12 17.54
CA GLY A 53 -2.99 5.66 18.11
C GLY A 53 -4.17 6.50 17.63
N LYS A 54 -5.34 6.23 18.23
CA LYS A 54 -6.57 6.87 17.81
C LYS A 54 -6.51 8.38 17.92
N LYS A 55 -5.97 8.89 19.04
CA LYS A 55 -5.91 10.35 19.23
C LYS A 55 -4.97 11.01 18.22
N THR A 56 -3.85 10.38 17.94
CA THR A 56 -2.92 10.95 16.98
C THR A 56 -3.54 10.94 15.60
N LEU A 57 -4.24 9.86 15.24
CA LEU A 57 -4.90 9.80 13.95
C LEU A 57 -5.97 10.89 13.85
N GLU A 58 -6.73 11.13 14.92
CA GLU A 58 -7.73 12.19 14.92
C GLU A 58 -7.07 13.57 14.75
N ASN A 59 -5.90 13.76 15.35
CA ASN A 59 -5.15 14.99 15.17
C ASN A 59 -4.75 15.16 13.69
N ILE A 60 -4.26 14.09 13.07
CA ILE A 60 -3.89 14.13 11.66
C ILE A 60 -5.11 14.45 10.80
N GLN A 61 -6.26 13.83 11.10
CA GLN A 61 -7.50 14.09 10.37
C GLN A 61 -7.94 15.53 10.48
N LEU A 62 -7.80 16.12 11.66
CA LEU A 62 -8.19 17.50 11.87
C LEU A 62 -7.28 18.45 11.08
N VAL A 63 -5.97 18.20 11.12
CA VAL A 63 -5.01 19.01 10.36
C VAL A 63 -5.31 18.91 8.86
N ALA A 64 -5.60 17.70 8.39
CA ALA A 64 -5.91 17.49 6.97
C ALA A 64 -7.18 18.25 6.58
N LEU A 65 -8.19 18.22 7.43
CA LEU A 65 -9.44 18.92 7.16
C LEU A 65 -9.23 20.43 7.13
N ASN A 66 -8.47 20.96 8.10
CA ASN A 66 -8.22 22.40 8.17
C ASN A 66 -7.47 22.91 6.95
N HIS A 67 -6.56 22.12 6.41
CA HIS A 67 -5.78 22.52 5.25
C HIS A 67 -6.34 22.01 3.92
N GLN A 68 -7.43 21.22 3.99
CA GLN A 68 -8.07 20.63 2.81
C GLN A 68 -7.09 19.80 1.97
N ILE A 69 -6.36 18.94 2.66
CA ILE A 69 -5.35 18.08 2.03
C ILE A 69 -5.54 16.64 2.50
N SER A 70 -4.78 15.71 1.90
CA SER A 70 -4.82 14.31 2.30
C SER A 70 -4.20 14.12 3.67
N LEU A 71 -4.51 12.98 4.28
CA LEU A 71 -3.91 12.61 5.56
C LEU A 71 -2.39 12.51 5.43
N TYR A 72 -1.93 11.94 4.32
CA TYR A 72 -0.50 11.81 4.07
C TYR A 72 0.17 13.19 3.98
N ASP A 73 -0.44 14.12 3.26
CA ASP A 73 0.09 15.47 3.15
C ASP A 73 0.07 16.19 4.50
N ALA A 74 -0.97 15.97 5.29
CA ALA A 74 -1.03 16.55 6.63
C ALA A 74 0.17 16.08 7.45
N LEU A 75 0.45 14.79 7.40
CA LEU A 75 1.55 14.21 8.18
C LEU A 75 2.91 14.69 7.69
N THR A 76 3.08 14.86 6.39
CA THR A 76 4.38 15.21 5.82
C THR A 76 4.64 16.70 5.75
N LEU A 77 3.60 17.49 5.43
CA LEU A 77 3.78 18.93 5.23
C LEU A 77 3.47 19.76 6.47
N HIS A 78 2.67 19.22 7.38
CA HIS A 78 2.25 19.94 8.58
C HIS A 78 2.55 19.15 9.83
N SER A 79 3.71 18.48 9.85
CA SER A 79 4.09 17.65 10.99
C SER A 79 4.24 18.46 12.28
N ASP A 80 4.52 19.76 12.16
CA ASP A 80 4.64 20.63 13.32
C ASP A 80 3.30 20.82 14.05
N GLU A 81 2.19 20.55 13.39
CA GLU A 81 0.86 20.64 13.99
C GLU A 81 0.38 19.30 14.56
N ILE A 82 1.20 18.25 14.44
CA ILE A 82 0.83 16.92 14.89
C ILE A 82 1.75 16.49 16.02
N ARG A 83 1.15 16.05 17.13
CA ARG A 83 1.93 15.63 18.28
C ARG A 83 2.40 14.19 18.11
N LEU A 84 3.70 14.00 18.02
CA LEU A 84 4.31 12.68 17.91
C LEU A 84 5.42 12.55 18.93
N SER A 85 5.54 11.37 19.51
CA SER A 85 6.69 11.07 20.35
C SER A 85 7.94 11.00 19.46
N ASN A 86 9.11 11.06 20.06
CA ASN A 86 10.34 10.94 19.28
C ASN A 86 10.43 9.61 18.56
N LYS A 87 9.96 8.55 19.19
CA LYS A 87 9.93 7.24 18.56
C LYS A 87 9.00 7.23 17.34
N SER A 88 7.80 7.79 17.48
CA SER A 88 6.85 7.85 16.38
C SER A 88 7.38 8.72 15.25
N LYS A 89 8.04 9.83 15.57
CA LYS A 89 8.62 10.68 14.53
C LYS A 89 9.63 9.90 13.68
N LYS A 90 10.43 9.06 14.33
CA LYS A 90 11.42 8.25 13.63
C LYS A 90 10.74 7.23 12.73
N GLU A 91 9.71 6.56 13.27
CA GLU A 91 8.99 5.55 12.49
C GLU A 91 8.25 6.18 11.30
N VAL A 92 7.66 7.36 11.52
CA VAL A 92 6.98 8.08 10.45
C VAL A 92 7.98 8.49 9.36
N ARG A 93 9.18 8.94 9.78
CA ARG A 93 10.20 9.31 8.80
C ARG A 93 10.59 8.13 7.92
N ILE A 94 10.74 6.95 8.53
CA ILE A 94 11.06 5.74 7.77
C ILE A 94 9.96 5.45 6.75
N LEU A 95 8.69 5.55 7.19
CA LEU A 95 7.56 5.31 6.31
C LEU A 95 7.55 6.31 5.14
N VAL A 96 7.69 7.59 5.44
CA VAL A 96 7.62 8.63 4.42
C VAL A 96 8.76 8.46 3.42
N GLU A 97 9.97 8.18 3.90
CA GLU A 97 11.10 7.96 3.01
C GLU A 97 10.86 6.77 2.08
N ALA A 98 10.26 5.71 2.61
CA ALA A 98 9.95 4.53 1.80
C ALA A 98 8.90 4.84 0.73
N ILE A 99 7.86 5.57 1.10
CA ILE A 99 6.80 5.96 0.16
C ILE A 99 7.37 6.87 -0.94
N GLU A 100 8.17 7.86 -0.55
CA GLU A 100 8.73 8.78 -1.55
C GLU A 100 9.74 8.08 -2.45
N LYS A 101 10.52 7.16 -1.91
CA LYS A 101 11.44 6.35 -2.71
C LYS A 101 10.67 5.53 -3.75
N ALA A 102 9.58 4.90 -3.32
CA ALA A 102 8.75 4.13 -4.23
C ALA A 102 8.14 5.01 -5.31
N ARG A 103 7.69 6.21 -4.92
CA ARG A 103 7.08 7.13 -5.88
C ARG A 103 8.06 7.59 -6.94
N ARG A 104 9.32 7.78 -6.58
CA ARG A 104 10.36 8.21 -7.52
C ARG A 104 11.03 7.07 -8.26
N SER A 105 10.65 5.84 -7.95
CA SER A 105 11.35 4.67 -8.46
C SER A 105 11.25 4.55 -9.98
N THR A 106 12.35 4.18 -10.60
CA THR A 106 12.38 3.84 -12.02
C THR A 106 12.58 2.35 -12.23
N LEU A 107 12.56 1.58 -11.13
CA LEU A 107 12.66 0.13 -11.19
C LEU A 107 11.36 -0.48 -11.74
N PRO A 108 11.43 -1.70 -12.26
CA PRO A 108 10.20 -2.42 -12.59
C PRO A 108 9.27 -2.48 -11.39
N LEU A 109 7.97 -2.48 -11.63
CA LEU A 109 6.98 -2.43 -10.55
C LEU A 109 7.17 -3.51 -9.49
N HIS A 110 7.48 -4.74 -9.90
CA HIS A 110 7.61 -5.84 -8.93
C HIS A 110 8.82 -5.63 -8.03
N GLU A 111 9.87 -4.98 -8.51
CA GLU A 111 11.05 -4.69 -7.68
C GLU A 111 10.77 -3.51 -6.76
N MET A 112 10.08 -2.49 -7.27
CA MET A 112 9.66 -1.37 -6.43
C MET A 112 8.78 -1.89 -5.29
N PHE A 113 7.87 -2.80 -5.59
CA PHE A 113 6.98 -3.37 -4.59
C PHE A 113 7.76 -4.14 -3.52
N GLU A 114 8.72 -4.95 -3.94
CA GLU A 114 9.54 -5.71 -3.00
C GLU A 114 10.28 -4.77 -2.04
N ASN A 115 10.92 -3.75 -2.61
CA ASN A 115 11.64 -2.78 -1.80
C ASN A 115 10.71 -2.05 -0.84
N LEU A 116 9.53 -1.68 -1.31
CA LEU A 116 8.54 -0.98 -0.49
C LEU A 116 8.15 -1.83 0.73
N MET A 117 7.84 -3.10 0.51
CA MET A 117 7.43 -3.98 1.60
C MET A 117 8.53 -4.16 2.63
N ILE A 118 9.78 -4.18 2.19
CA ILE A 118 10.92 -4.28 3.09
C ILE A 118 11.12 -2.95 3.83
N ASP A 119 11.12 -1.85 3.08
CA ASP A 119 11.47 -0.54 3.64
C ASP A 119 10.46 -0.05 4.66
N VAL A 120 9.16 -0.34 4.47
CA VAL A 120 8.15 0.07 5.44
C VAL A 120 8.07 -0.88 6.64
N GLY A 121 8.86 -1.96 6.63
CA GLY A 121 8.90 -2.89 7.74
C GLY A 121 7.81 -3.96 7.71
N TYR A 122 7.08 -4.06 6.62
CA TYR A 122 5.95 -4.98 6.57
C TYR A 122 6.42 -6.44 6.52
N ILE A 123 7.47 -6.73 5.75
CA ILE A 123 8.01 -8.09 5.69
C ILE A 123 8.54 -8.52 7.06
N GLU A 124 9.24 -7.61 7.74
CA GLU A 124 9.77 -7.92 9.07
C GLU A 124 8.62 -8.21 10.06
N MET A 125 7.53 -7.45 9.95
CA MET A 125 6.36 -7.69 10.79
C MET A 125 5.79 -9.08 10.54
N LEU A 126 5.68 -9.48 9.28
CA LEU A 126 5.15 -10.80 8.95
C LEU A 126 6.06 -11.93 9.41
N LYS A 127 7.37 -11.71 9.37
CA LYS A 127 8.32 -12.73 9.84
C LYS A 127 8.15 -13.02 11.32
N ASN A 128 7.69 -12.04 12.08
CA ASN A 128 7.47 -12.19 13.51
C ASN A 128 6.09 -12.76 13.83
N ASP A 129 5.29 -13.01 12.81
CA ASP A 129 3.97 -13.58 12.97
C ASP A 129 4.08 -15.10 12.96
N LEU A 130 3.23 -15.77 13.74
CA LEU A 130 3.26 -17.23 13.82
C LEU A 130 2.56 -17.89 12.63
N GLU A 131 1.85 -17.11 11.81
CA GLU A 131 1.18 -17.65 10.63
C GLU A 131 2.14 -17.61 9.44
N ASP A 132 2.63 -18.77 9.08
CA ASP A 132 3.71 -18.87 8.10
C ASP A 132 3.36 -18.48 6.67
N ASN A 133 2.08 -18.58 6.28
CA ASN A 133 1.73 -18.40 4.88
C ASN A 133 1.49 -16.96 4.46
N ARG A 134 1.59 -16.00 5.37
CA ARG A 134 1.34 -14.61 5.02
C ARG A 134 2.40 -14.03 4.10
N ILE A 135 3.66 -14.37 4.35
CA ILE A 135 4.75 -13.91 3.47
C ILE A 135 4.57 -14.50 2.07
N ASP A 136 4.12 -15.75 1.99
CA ASP A 136 3.87 -16.37 0.70
C ASP A 136 2.83 -15.59 -0.10
N ASN A 137 1.83 -15.02 0.57
CA ASN A 137 0.82 -14.23 -0.11
C ASN A 137 1.39 -12.91 -0.64
N ILE A 138 2.36 -12.33 0.06
CA ILE A 138 3.04 -11.14 -0.44
C ILE A 138 3.85 -11.51 -1.69
N HIS A 139 4.52 -12.65 -1.69
CA HIS A 139 5.26 -13.11 -2.87
C HIS A 139 4.32 -13.40 -4.03
N GLU A 140 3.13 -13.91 -3.73
CA GLU A 140 2.14 -14.17 -4.77
C GLU A 140 1.63 -12.85 -5.37
N LEU A 141 1.46 -11.84 -4.54
CA LEU A 141 1.07 -10.53 -5.02
C LEU A 141 2.18 -9.93 -5.89
N GLN A 142 3.43 -10.11 -5.49
CA GLN A 142 4.56 -9.65 -6.29
C GLN A 142 4.56 -10.33 -7.66
N ARG A 143 4.23 -11.63 -7.69
CA ARG A 143 4.14 -12.35 -8.96
C ARG A 143 3.03 -11.78 -9.82
N SER A 144 1.90 -11.43 -9.21
CA SER A 144 0.81 -10.79 -9.93
C SER A 144 1.26 -9.50 -10.59
N ILE A 145 2.04 -8.70 -9.87
CA ILE A 145 2.56 -7.44 -10.41
C ILE A 145 3.52 -7.72 -11.57
N TYR A 146 4.37 -8.71 -11.42
CA TYR A 146 5.31 -9.08 -12.47
C TYR A 146 4.54 -9.53 -13.73
N ASP A 147 3.53 -10.36 -13.55
CA ASP A 147 2.73 -10.85 -14.69
C ASP A 147 2.03 -9.69 -15.39
N PHE A 148 1.56 -8.71 -14.61
CA PHE A 148 0.94 -7.51 -15.18
C PHE A 148 1.94 -6.77 -16.05
N GLN A 149 3.17 -6.60 -15.56
CA GLN A 149 4.20 -5.89 -16.33
C GLN A 149 4.46 -6.54 -17.67
N VAL A 150 4.55 -7.88 -17.67
CA VAL A 150 4.82 -8.62 -18.90
C VAL A 150 3.65 -8.51 -19.86
N SER A 151 2.43 -8.52 -19.32
CA SER A 151 1.22 -8.47 -20.16
C SER A 151 0.91 -7.08 -20.69
N HIS A 152 1.46 -6.04 -20.06
CA HIS A 152 1.14 -4.65 -20.41
C HIS A 152 2.41 -3.88 -20.71
N GLU A 153 3.16 -4.35 -21.70
CA GLU A 153 4.46 -3.73 -22.03
C GLU A 153 4.35 -2.25 -22.38
N ASP A 154 3.22 -1.85 -22.95
CA ASP A 154 3.05 -0.46 -23.37
C ASP A 154 2.83 0.51 -22.22
N ALA A 155 2.20 0.05 -21.16
CA ALA A 155 1.87 0.92 -20.03
C ALA A 155 1.86 0.16 -18.71
N PRO A 156 3.00 -0.38 -18.27
CA PRO A 156 3.08 -1.15 -17.02
C PRO A 156 3.21 -0.22 -15.82
N THR A 157 2.23 0.67 -15.62
CA THR A 157 2.26 1.63 -14.52
C THR A 157 1.53 1.12 -13.30
N LEU A 158 1.91 1.65 -12.13
CA LEU A 158 1.23 1.28 -10.89
C LEU A 158 -0.25 1.66 -10.95
N GLU A 159 -0.55 2.81 -11.52
CA GLU A 159 -1.93 3.26 -11.64
C GLU A 159 -2.76 2.26 -12.43
N ASN A 160 -2.24 1.77 -13.54
CA ASN A 160 -2.95 0.81 -14.37
C ASN A 160 -3.11 -0.53 -13.65
N TYR A 161 -2.10 -0.95 -12.91
CA TYR A 161 -2.20 -2.19 -12.15
C TYR A 161 -3.30 -2.10 -11.10
N LEU A 162 -3.33 -1.01 -10.34
CA LEU A 162 -4.32 -0.83 -9.29
C LEU A 162 -5.73 -0.72 -9.88
N GLN A 163 -5.84 -0.10 -11.05
CA GLN A 163 -7.12 0.02 -11.74
C GLN A 163 -7.64 -1.36 -12.15
N ASP A 164 -6.76 -2.21 -12.69
CA ASP A 164 -7.13 -3.56 -13.07
C ASP A 164 -7.62 -4.36 -11.85
N ILE A 165 -6.90 -4.27 -10.74
CA ILE A 165 -7.28 -4.99 -9.53
C ILE A 165 -8.66 -4.51 -9.05
N SER A 166 -8.90 -3.20 -9.07
CA SER A 166 -10.18 -2.65 -8.64
C SER A 166 -11.32 -3.14 -9.52
N LEU A 167 -11.10 -3.15 -10.82
CA LEU A 167 -12.13 -3.63 -11.75
C LEU A 167 -12.42 -5.12 -11.54
N TYR A 168 -11.37 -5.89 -11.31
CA TYR A 168 -11.53 -7.32 -11.09
C TYR A 168 -12.33 -7.60 -9.82
N THR A 169 -11.97 -6.94 -8.72
CA THR A 169 -12.62 -7.17 -7.44
C THR A 169 -14.03 -6.59 -7.41
N ASP A 170 -14.26 -5.44 -8.04
CA ASP A 170 -15.57 -4.83 -8.08
C ASP A 170 -16.54 -5.66 -8.91
N ASN A 171 -16.09 -6.13 -10.07
CA ASN A 171 -16.95 -6.94 -10.93
C ASN A 171 -17.38 -8.25 -10.29
N ASP A 172 -16.48 -8.86 -9.55
CA ASP A 172 -16.78 -10.14 -8.92
C ASP A 172 -17.49 -9.98 -7.59
N ALA A 173 -17.48 -8.79 -7.01
CA ALA A 173 -18.12 -8.56 -5.74
C ALA A 173 -19.64 -8.49 -5.85
N ILE A 174 -20.15 -8.36 -7.06
CA ILE A 174 -21.58 -8.33 -7.30
C ILE A 174 -22.16 -9.75 -7.33
#